data_5f103b61379be1145e1be51cbee65048
#
_entry.id   5f103b61379be1145e1be51cbee65048
#
_cell.length_a   1.000
_cell.length_b   1.000
_cell.length_c   1.000
_cell.angle_alpha   90.00
_cell.angle_beta   90.00
_cell.angle_gamma   90.00
#
_symmetry.space_group_name_H-M   'P 1'
#
loop_
_entity.id
_entity.type
_entity.pdbx_description
1 polymer ?
#
loop_
_entity_poly.entity_id
_entity_poly.type
_entity_poly.pdbx_seq_one_letter_code
_entity_poly.pdbx_strand_id
1 'polypeptide(L)'
;MAILWLHRLDNRSNLNGNNRNLNNDNNVRGMTLTEVINMKAHKSLYNSIIPISNLILAWRKARKGKTKKNYVIEFEKDTMKNLLQLHKELKYGIYQPKPLVNFILRDPKTRKISKSDFRDRIVHHAICNILEPIYDKIFIYDSCAGRKNKGTLFAINRFYYFLRKVSNNTMQINNIFKDNNYIKGYCLKADIKHYFQEVNHEILLNILERKIADEKIMELIKKILNNTNFRVQRERE
;
A
#
# COMPACT_ATOMS: atom_id res chain seq x y z
N MET A 1 3.35 -6.35 4.98
CA MET A 1 3.62 -5.42 3.86
C MET A 1 2.49 -5.36 2.84
N ALA A 2 1.88 -6.45 2.40
CA ALA A 2 0.77 -6.43 1.44
C ALA A 2 -0.48 -5.71 1.98
N ILE A 3 -0.84 -5.91 3.25
CA ILE A 3 -1.94 -5.19 3.93
C ILE A 3 -1.61 -3.69 4.05
N LEU A 4 -0.35 -3.32 4.28
CA LEU A 4 0.13 -1.93 4.27
C LEU A 4 -0.16 -1.21 2.95
N TRP A 5 -0.16 -1.94 1.84
CA TRP A 5 -0.41 -1.38 0.52
C TRP A 5 -1.90 -1.10 0.28
N LEU A 6 -2.78 -2.00 0.71
CA LEU A 6 -4.24 -1.82 0.61
C LEU A 6 -4.72 -0.62 1.44
N HIS A 7 -4.10 -0.34 2.58
CA HIS A 7 -4.42 0.80 3.46
C HIS A 7 -3.97 2.19 2.94
N ARG A 8 -3.27 2.24 1.81
CA ARG A 8 -2.78 3.51 1.23
C ARG A 8 -3.79 4.28 0.39
N LEU A 9 -4.91 3.69 0.08
CA LEU A 9 -5.87 4.26 -0.88
C LEU A 9 -6.73 5.38 -0.29
N ASP A 10 -6.72 5.57 1.03
CA ASP A 10 -7.68 6.40 1.75
C ASP A 10 -7.37 7.93 1.81
N ASN A 11 -6.23 8.39 1.28
CA ASN A 11 -5.79 9.78 1.47
C ASN A 11 -6.25 10.79 0.39
N ARG A 12 -7.39 10.57 -0.30
CA ARG A 12 -7.83 11.49 -1.38
C ARG A 12 -9.09 12.34 -1.11
N SER A 13 -9.72 12.28 0.05
CA SER A 13 -11.05 12.89 0.23
C SER A 13 -11.08 14.36 0.67
N ASN A 14 -9.97 15.04 0.96
CA ASN A 14 -10.03 16.44 1.39
C ASN A 14 -8.82 17.27 0.96
N LEU A 15 -8.78 17.73 -0.28
CA LEU A 15 -7.99 18.90 -0.67
C LEU A 15 -8.67 19.63 -1.85
N ASN A 16 -9.68 20.45 -1.53
CA ASN A 16 -10.08 21.56 -2.38
C ASN A 16 -9.21 22.78 -2.03
N GLY A 17 -8.35 23.19 -2.91
CA GLY A 17 -7.51 24.37 -2.74
C GLY A 17 -6.63 24.65 -3.97
N ASN A 18 -7.12 25.54 -4.82
CA ASN A 18 -6.41 26.37 -5.81
C ASN A 18 -5.06 25.88 -6.37
N ASN A 19 -5.11 25.36 -7.59
CA ASN A 19 -3.93 25.09 -8.42
C ASN A 19 -3.72 26.19 -9.44
N ARG A 20 -2.61 26.93 -9.30
CA ARG A 20 -1.98 27.64 -10.43
C ARG A 20 -0.72 26.87 -10.88
N ASN A 21 -0.74 26.44 -12.12
CA ASN A 21 0.34 26.10 -13.05
C ASN A 21 1.70 25.63 -12.53
N LEU A 22 2.00 24.37 -12.80
CA LEU A 22 3.38 23.91 -13.09
C LEU A 22 3.34 22.97 -14.30
N ASN A 23 3.82 23.47 -15.43
CA ASN A 23 4.09 22.73 -16.65
C ASN A 23 5.34 21.85 -16.48
N ASN A 24 5.23 20.58 -16.69
CA ASN A 24 5.97 19.67 -17.54
C ASN A 24 5.84 18.23 -17.06
N ASP A 25 4.81 17.56 -17.52
CA ASP A 25 4.86 16.15 -17.90
C ASP A 25 3.66 15.93 -18.80
N ASN A 26 3.96 15.91 -20.11
CA ASN A 26 3.00 15.77 -21.16
C ASN A 26 2.45 14.34 -21.17
N ASN A 27 1.35 14.05 -20.47
CA ASN A 27 0.34 13.09 -20.86
C ASN A 27 -0.89 12.96 -19.92
N VAL A 28 -1.08 13.86 -18.96
CA VAL A 28 -2.31 13.89 -18.14
C VAL A 28 -2.94 15.29 -18.18
N ARG A 29 -2.76 16.00 -19.28
CA ARG A 29 -3.43 17.30 -19.50
C ARG A 29 -4.86 17.07 -19.92
N GLY A 30 -5.82 17.50 -19.12
CA GLY A 30 -7.20 17.70 -19.50
C GLY A 30 -8.23 16.75 -18.90
N MET A 31 -7.87 15.77 -18.10
CA MET A 31 -8.86 14.94 -17.42
C MET A 31 -9.40 15.64 -16.18
N THR A 32 -10.69 15.86 -16.12
CA THR A 32 -11.40 16.28 -14.93
C THR A 32 -11.29 15.18 -13.85
N LEU A 33 -11.42 15.56 -12.57
CA LEU A 33 -11.49 14.59 -11.46
C LEU A 33 -12.54 13.50 -11.73
N THR A 34 -13.61 13.82 -12.43
CA THR A 34 -14.68 12.90 -12.85
C THR A 34 -14.21 11.89 -13.91
N GLU A 35 -13.35 12.29 -14.83
CA GLU A 35 -12.77 11.38 -15.84
C GLU A 35 -11.72 10.45 -15.27
N VAL A 36 -10.92 10.91 -14.31
CA VAL A 36 -9.98 10.05 -13.57
C VAL A 36 -10.73 9.04 -12.69
N ILE A 37 -11.92 9.39 -12.20
CA ILE A 37 -12.82 8.49 -11.48
C ILE A 37 -13.46 7.46 -12.44
N ASN A 38 -13.74 7.84 -13.69
CA ASN A 38 -14.36 7.00 -14.72
C ASN A 38 -13.36 6.17 -15.56
N MET A 39 -12.08 6.10 -15.21
CA MET A 39 -11.16 5.16 -15.85
C MET A 39 -11.69 3.73 -15.67
N LYS A 40 -11.81 3.03 -16.80
CA LYS A 40 -12.37 1.67 -16.93
C LYS A 40 -12.00 0.77 -15.74
N ALA A 41 -13.00 0.20 -15.10
CA ALA A 41 -12.80 -0.80 -14.09
C ALA A 41 -12.18 -2.06 -14.73
N HIS A 42 -11.15 -2.60 -14.09
CA HIS A 42 -10.48 -3.80 -14.56
C HIS A 42 -11.32 -5.03 -14.27
N LYS A 43 -11.62 -5.79 -15.33
CA LYS A 43 -12.36 -7.07 -15.27
C LYS A 43 -11.38 -8.25 -15.37
N SER A 44 -11.80 -9.42 -14.88
CA SER A 44 -11.08 -10.70 -15.04
C SER A 44 -9.65 -10.72 -14.50
N LEU A 45 -9.34 -9.90 -13.51
CA LEU A 45 -8.02 -9.86 -12.87
C LEU A 45 -7.74 -11.12 -12.05
N TYR A 46 -8.78 -11.80 -11.55
CA TYR A 46 -8.65 -13.03 -10.76
C TYR A 46 -7.90 -14.11 -11.54
N ASN A 47 -8.18 -14.22 -12.84
CA ASN A 47 -7.50 -15.17 -13.73
C ASN A 47 -5.98 -14.89 -13.86
N SER A 48 -5.54 -13.67 -13.55
CA SER A 48 -4.12 -13.32 -13.51
C SER A 48 -3.47 -13.56 -12.13
N ILE A 49 -4.27 -13.68 -11.06
CA ILE A 49 -3.78 -13.98 -9.71
C ILE A 49 -3.46 -15.45 -9.53
N ILE A 50 -4.35 -16.33 -9.98
CA ILE A 50 -4.30 -17.78 -9.72
C ILE A 50 -3.20 -18.57 -10.46
N PRO A 51 -2.64 -18.16 -11.61
CA PRO A 51 -1.64 -18.96 -12.31
C PRO A 51 -0.46 -19.30 -11.41
N ILE A 52 0.04 -20.54 -11.58
CA ILE A 52 1.18 -21.04 -10.81
C ILE A 52 2.44 -20.18 -11.00
N SER A 53 2.60 -19.57 -12.19
CA SER A 53 3.68 -18.63 -12.48
C SER A 53 3.65 -17.41 -11.57
N ASN A 54 2.47 -16.82 -11.33
CA ASN A 54 2.29 -15.71 -10.40
C ASN A 54 2.51 -16.14 -8.96
N LEU A 55 2.06 -17.34 -8.57
CA LEU A 55 2.29 -17.89 -7.22
C LEU A 55 3.79 -18.16 -6.95
N ILE A 56 4.55 -18.64 -7.95
CA ILE A 56 6.00 -18.78 -7.86
C ILE A 56 6.66 -17.40 -7.67
N LEU A 57 6.25 -16.40 -8.44
CA LEU A 57 6.76 -15.03 -8.29
C LEU A 57 6.43 -14.46 -6.89
N ALA A 58 5.22 -14.70 -6.42
CA ALA A 58 4.75 -14.28 -5.10
C ALA A 58 5.55 -14.98 -3.97
N TRP A 59 5.80 -16.29 -4.09
CA TRP A 59 6.64 -17.03 -3.17
C TRP A 59 8.07 -16.45 -3.10
N ARG A 60 8.70 -16.21 -4.28
CA ARG A 60 10.03 -15.57 -4.33
C ARG A 60 10.06 -14.23 -3.60
N LYS A 61 9.01 -13.41 -3.74
CA LYS A 61 8.88 -12.13 -3.02
C LYS A 61 8.66 -12.35 -1.51
N ALA A 62 7.82 -13.29 -1.12
CA ALA A 62 7.49 -13.59 0.28
C ALA A 62 8.69 -14.09 1.09
N ARG A 63 9.57 -14.91 0.47
CA ARG A 63 10.76 -15.51 1.10
C ARG A 63 11.95 -14.54 1.22
N LYS A 64 11.98 -13.47 0.41
CA LYS A 64 13.12 -12.54 0.36
C LYS A 64 13.47 -12.00 1.75
N GLY A 65 14.73 -12.18 2.17
CA GLY A 65 15.23 -11.77 3.49
C GLY A 65 14.72 -12.63 4.67
N LYS A 66 14.10 -13.81 4.38
CA LYS A 66 13.51 -14.70 5.40
C LYS A 66 13.85 -16.18 5.20
N THR A 67 14.78 -16.50 4.32
CA THR A 67 15.14 -17.89 3.94
C THR A 67 15.60 -18.75 5.12
N LYS A 68 16.18 -18.14 6.16
CA LYS A 68 16.64 -18.83 7.38
C LYS A 68 15.55 -18.99 8.46
N LYS A 69 14.30 -18.57 8.19
CA LYS A 69 13.21 -18.69 9.17
C LYS A 69 12.55 -20.06 9.06
N ASN A 70 12.33 -20.73 10.21
CA ASN A 70 11.79 -22.10 10.27
C ASN A 70 10.50 -22.28 9.45
N TYR A 71 9.58 -21.34 9.52
CA TYR A 71 8.32 -21.39 8.77
C TYR A 71 8.50 -21.29 7.24
N VAL A 72 9.62 -20.69 6.77
CA VAL A 72 9.97 -20.67 5.33
C VAL A 72 10.58 -22.01 4.95
N ILE A 73 11.55 -22.48 5.74
CA ILE A 73 12.21 -23.79 5.53
C ILE A 73 11.16 -24.91 5.50
N GLU A 74 10.20 -24.88 6.43
CA GLU A 74 9.11 -25.86 6.48
C GLU A 74 8.26 -25.86 5.21
N PHE A 75 7.86 -24.68 4.75
CA PHE A 75 7.10 -24.55 3.49
C PHE A 75 7.94 -25.02 2.28
N GLU A 76 9.25 -24.80 2.32
CA GLU A 76 10.16 -25.08 1.21
C GLU A 76 10.58 -26.56 1.12
N LYS A 77 10.30 -27.40 2.11
CA LYS A 77 10.48 -28.85 2.01
C LYS A 77 9.72 -29.43 0.81
N ASP A 78 8.50 -28.94 0.55
CA ASP A 78 7.62 -29.37 -0.52
C ASP A 78 7.05 -28.16 -1.30
N THR A 79 7.90 -27.24 -1.74
CA THR A 79 7.50 -25.98 -2.36
C THR A 79 6.46 -26.15 -3.46
N MET A 80 6.72 -27.07 -4.40
CA MET A 80 5.83 -27.23 -5.56
C MET A 80 4.49 -27.81 -5.17
N LYS A 81 4.47 -28.80 -4.28
CA LYS A 81 3.23 -29.37 -3.73
C LYS A 81 2.39 -28.31 -3.02
N ASN A 82 3.01 -27.50 -2.18
CA ASN A 82 2.35 -26.43 -1.45
C ASN A 82 1.81 -25.32 -2.37
N LEU A 83 2.54 -24.94 -3.41
CA LEU A 83 2.08 -23.96 -4.41
C LEU A 83 0.95 -24.52 -5.28
N LEU A 84 1.01 -25.79 -5.68
CA LEU A 84 -0.06 -26.45 -6.42
C LEU A 84 -1.33 -26.57 -5.58
N GLN A 85 -1.19 -26.83 -4.28
CA GLN A 85 -2.32 -26.84 -3.36
C GLN A 85 -2.97 -25.45 -3.28
N LEU A 86 -2.18 -24.36 -3.12
CA LEU A 86 -2.69 -23.00 -3.15
C LEU A 86 -3.37 -22.64 -4.47
N HIS A 87 -2.78 -23.08 -5.60
CA HIS A 87 -3.37 -22.89 -6.91
C HIS A 87 -4.76 -23.54 -7.00
N LYS A 88 -4.88 -24.80 -6.56
CA LYS A 88 -6.16 -25.53 -6.55
C LYS A 88 -7.18 -24.81 -5.66
N GLU A 89 -6.79 -24.42 -4.45
CA GLU A 89 -7.70 -23.72 -3.52
C GLU A 89 -8.21 -22.38 -4.08
N LEU A 90 -7.35 -21.60 -4.70
CA LEU A 90 -7.75 -20.36 -5.35
C LEU A 90 -8.62 -20.64 -6.59
N LYS A 91 -8.24 -21.60 -7.43
CA LYS A 91 -8.98 -21.96 -8.63
C LYS A 91 -10.43 -22.37 -8.32
N TYR A 92 -10.63 -23.16 -7.27
CA TYR A 92 -11.95 -23.64 -6.86
C TYR A 92 -12.67 -22.72 -5.85
N GLY A 93 -12.05 -21.58 -5.47
CA GLY A 93 -12.66 -20.61 -4.53
C GLY A 93 -12.73 -21.08 -3.07
N ILE A 94 -12.10 -22.21 -2.75
CA ILE A 94 -12.11 -22.83 -1.40
C ILE A 94 -10.98 -22.33 -0.49
N TYR A 95 -10.16 -21.38 -0.97
CA TYR A 95 -9.11 -20.78 -0.16
C TYR A 95 -9.69 -20.14 1.10
N GLN A 96 -9.09 -20.49 2.24
CA GLN A 96 -9.32 -19.86 3.53
C GLN A 96 -7.98 -19.47 4.16
N PRO A 97 -7.82 -18.24 4.63
CA PRO A 97 -6.62 -17.83 5.35
C PRO A 97 -6.52 -18.54 6.70
N LYS A 98 -5.31 -18.92 7.10
CA LYS A 98 -5.05 -19.50 8.42
C LYS A 98 -5.15 -18.43 9.52
N PRO A 99 -5.45 -18.80 10.76
CA PRO A 99 -5.47 -17.88 11.89
C PRO A 99 -4.19 -17.07 12.03
N LEU A 100 -4.30 -15.81 12.43
CA LEU A 100 -3.16 -14.95 12.68
C LEU A 100 -2.44 -15.36 13.96
N VAL A 101 -1.11 -15.34 13.92
CA VAL A 101 -0.25 -15.52 15.09
C VAL A 101 0.07 -14.16 15.70
N ASN A 102 -0.35 -13.96 16.94
CA ASN A 102 -0.10 -12.72 17.68
C ASN A 102 1.17 -12.83 18.53
N PHE A 103 2.00 -11.80 18.51
CA PHE A 103 3.15 -11.67 19.39
C PHE A 103 3.38 -10.21 19.77
N ILE A 104 4.10 -10.02 20.88
CA ILE A 104 4.42 -8.69 21.39
C ILE A 104 5.87 -8.37 21.05
N LEU A 105 6.07 -7.25 20.34
CA LEU A 105 7.38 -6.65 20.12
C LEU A 105 7.57 -5.53 21.17
N ARG A 106 8.68 -5.56 21.92
CA ARG A 106 8.90 -4.64 23.03
C ARG A 106 9.88 -3.50 22.73
N ASP A 107 10.63 -3.58 21.64
CA ASP A 107 11.67 -2.62 21.28
C ASP A 107 11.34 -1.92 19.96
N PRO A 108 11.49 -0.58 19.87
CA PRO A 108 11.68 0.43 20.93
C PRO A 108 10.39 0.77 21.69
N LYS A 109 9.24 0.35 21.20
CA LYS A 109 7.92 0.53 21.83
C LYS A 109 7.17 -0.81 21.83
N THR A 110 6.45 -1.06 22.90
CA THR A 110 5.60 -2.25 23.01
C THR A 110 4.49 -2.20 21.96
N ARG A 111 4.46 -3.22 21.09
CA ARG A 111 3.46 -3.33 20.02
C ARG A 111 2.94 -4.75 19.95
N LYS A 112 1.63 -4.92 19.92
CA LYS A 112 1.00 -6.19 19.56
C LYS A 112 1.00 -6.33 18.04
N ILE A 113 1.62 -7.36 17.52
CA ILE A 113 1.74 -7.62 16.09
C ILE A 113 1.01 -8.91 15.75
N SER A 114 0.14 -8.86 14.75
CA SER A 114 -0.55 -10.02 14.18
C SER A 114 0.17 -10.41 12.88
N LYS A 115 0.61 -11.65 12.82
CA LYS A 115 1.38 -12.19 11.70
C LYS A 115 0.56 -13.25 10.97
N SER A 116 0.36 -13.08 9.67
CA SER A 116 -0.23 -14.11 8.80
C SER A 116 0.72 -15.28 8.58
N ASP A 117 0.18 -16.46 8.32
CA ASP A 117 0.93 -17.65 7.91
C ASP A 117 1.75 -17.36 6.64
N PHE A 118 2.84 -18.10 6.42
CA PHE A 118 3.70 -17.89 5.26
C PHE A 118 2.97 -18.18 3.95
N ARG A 119 2.14 -19.20 3.94
CA ARG A 119 1.27 -19.58 2.83
C ARG A 119 0.35 -18.41 2.43
N ASP A 120 -0.29 -17.78 3.40
CA ASP A 120 -1.22 -16.67 3.14
C ASP A 120 -0.48 -15.40 2.67
N ARG A 121 0.75 -15.19 3.13
CA ARG A 121 1.59 -14.10 2.60
C ARG A 121 1.93 -14.30 1.13
N ILE A 122 2.01 -15.54 0.64
CA ILE A 122 2.17 -15.80 -0.80
C ILE A 122 0.92 -15.33 -1.56
N VAL A 123 -0.28 -15.63 -1.06
CA VAL A 123 -1.53 -15.13 -1.66
C VAL A 123 -1.59 -13.61 -1.64
N HIS A 124 -1.21 -12.97 -0.52
CA HIS A 124 -1.13 -11.50 -0.45
C HIS A 124 -0.18 -10.93 -1.50
N HIS A 125 0.99 -11.53 -1.70
CA HIS A 125 1.92 -11.09 -2.75
C HIS A 125 1.37 -11.35 -4.15
N ALA A 126 0.65 -12.46 -4.37
CA ALA A 126 0.04 -12.77 -5.66
C ALA A 126 -1.02 -11.72 -6.06
N ILE A 127 -1.84 -11.29 -5.12
CA ILE A 127 -2.79 -10.18 -5.31
C ILE A 127 -2.04 -8.88 -5.61
N CYS A 128 -1.02 -8.54 -4.81
CA CYS A 128 -0.24 -7.33 -4.98
C CYS A 128 0.50 -7.28 -6.32
N ASN A 129 0.98 -8.40 -6.84
CA ASN A 129 1.63 -8.44 -8.15
C ASN A 129 0.73 -7.90 -9.27
N ILE A 130 -0.57 -8.12 -9.15
CA ILE A 130 -1.57 -7.71 -10.17
C ILE A 130 -2.13 -6.33 -9.87
N LEU A 131 -2.41 -6.02 -8.60
CA LEU A 131 -3.05 -4.74 -8.24
C LEU A 131 -2.05 -3.58 -8.16
N GLU A 132 -0.80 -3.82 -7.74
CA GLU A 132 0.21 -2.77 -7.58
C GLU A 132 0.42 -1.93 -8.85
N PRO A 133 0.58 -2.51 -10.06
CA PRO A 133 0.75 -1.73 -11.29
C PRO A 133 -0.47 -0.87 -11.64
N ILE A 134 -1.67 -1.29 -11.24
CA ILE A 134 -2.91 -0.55 -11.49
C ILE A 134 -2.95 0.70 -10.61
N TYR A 135 -2.74 0.51 -9.30
CA TYR A 135 -2.86 1.59 -8.32
C TYR A 135 -1.64 2.51 -8.29
N ASP A 136 -0.44 2.02 -8.65
CA ASP A 136 0.77 2.83 -8.69
C ASP A 136 0.64 4.03 -9.65
N LYS A 137 -0.12 3.87 -10.74
CA LYS A 137 -0.41 4.94 -11.70
C LYS A 137 -1.34 6.02 -11.14
N ILE A 138 -2.15 5.69 -10.13
CA ILE A 138 -3.17 6.57 -9.54
C ILE A 138 -2.62 7.34 -8.34
N PHE A 139 -1.60 6.81 -7.66
CA PHE A 139 -1.01 7.47 -6.49
C PHE A 139 -0.39 8.81 -6.84
N ILE A 140 -0.53 9.77 -5.93
CA ILE A 140 0.16 11.05 -6.06
C ILE A 140 1.66 10.82 -6.21
N TYR A 141 2.31 11.69 -6.98
CA TYR A 141 3.74 11.55 -7.29
C TYR A 141 4.61 11.42 -6.05
N ASP A 142 4.34 12.20 -5.01
CA ASP A 142 5.11 12.26 -3.76
C ASP A 142 4.72 11.22 -2.70
N SER A 143 3.84 10.26 -3.04
CA SER A 143 3.63 9.08 -2.21
C SER A 143 4.84 8.14 -2.32
N CYS A 144 5.75 8.20 -1.35
CA CYS A 144 7.07 7.57 -1.45
C CYS A 144 7.15 6.20 -0.77
N ALA A 145 6.42 5.98 0.33
CA ALA A 145 6.59 4.80 1.14
C ALA A 145 6.06 3.52 0.42
N GLY A 146 6.89 2.44 0.37
CA GLY A 146 6.53 1.12 -0.19
C GLY A 146 6.31 1.07 -1.70
N ARG A 147 6.63 2.09 -2.46
CA ARG A 147 6.61 2.10 -3.92
C ARG A 147 7.98 1.75 -4.47
N LYS A 148 8.00 1.02 -5.59
CA LYS A 148 9.24 0.69 -6.29
C LYS A 148 9.90 1.99 -6.80
N ASN A 149 11.21 2.09 -6.65
CA ASN A 149 12.03 3.26 -7.02
C ASN A 149 11.68 4.57 -6.27
N LYS A 150 10.83 4.51 -5.23
CA LYS A 150 10.45 5.64 -4.39
C LYS A 150 10.63 5.25 -2.92
N GLY A 151 11.83 5.37 -2.42
CA GLY A 151 12.17 5.07 -1.02
C GLY A 151 12.49 6.33 -0.24
N THR A 152 13.14 6.15 0.90
CA THR A 152 13.55 7.25 1.80
C THR A 152 14.40 8.29 1.09
N LEU A 153 15.37 7.86 0.27
CA LEU A 153 16.23 8.80 -0.46
C LEU A 153 15.43 9.66 -1.45
N PHE A 154 14.49 9.04 -2.18
CA PHE A 154 13.60 9.79 -3.07
C PHE A 154 12.78 10.83 -2.28
N ALA A 155 12.20 10.43 -1.15
CA ALA A 155 11.41 11.32 -0.30
C ALA A 155 12.24 12.51 0.22
N ILE A 156 13.49 12.27 0.65
CA ILE A 156 14.41 13.31 1.10
C ILE A 156 14.73 14.27 -0.05
N ASN A 157 15.05 13.77 -1.24
CA ASN A 157 15.33 14.61 -2.41
C ASN A 157 14.11 15.47 -2.80
N ARG A 158 12.89 14.92 -2.68
CA ARG A 158 11.65 15.69 -2.90
C ARG A 158 11.46 16.78 -1.84
N PHE A 159 11.75 16.45 -0.58
CA PHE A 159 11.71 17.44 0.50
C PHE A 159 12.69 18.58 0.24
N TYR A 160 13.95 18.30 -0.13
CA TYR A 160 14.92 19.33 -0.50
C TYR A 160 14.50 20.15 -1.72
N TYR A 161 13.87 19.53 -2.70
CA TYR A 161 13.33 20.27 -3.85
C TYR A 161 12.28 21.29 -3.40
N PHE A 162 11.33 20.90 -2.54
CA PHE A 162 10.34 21.85 -2.02
C PHE A 162 10.95 22.91 -1.11
N LEU A 163 11.90 22.51 -0.27
CA LEU A 163 12.61 23.45 0.59
C LEU A 163 13.29 24.54 -0.22
N ARG A 164 13.99 24.18 -1.30
CA ARG A 164 14.62 25.13 -2.21
C ARG A 164 13.62 26.06 -2.89
N LYS A 165 12.47 25.56 -3.26
CA LYS A 165 11.40 26.38 -3.84
C LYS A 165 10.87 27.41 -2.86
N VAL A 166 10.62 27.05 -1.62
CA VAL A 166 10.12 27.93 -0.57
C VAL A 166 11.17 28.98 -0.19
N SER A 167 12.44 28.62 -0.19
CA SER A 167 13.56 29.50 0.18
C SER A 167 14.18 30.26 -0.99
N ASN A 168 13.60 30.23 -2.19
CA ASN A 168 14.22 30.79 -3.41
C ASN A 168 15.68 30.37 -3.59
N ASN A 169 16.00 29.09 -3.43
CA ASN A 169 17.33 28.52 -3.44
C ASN A 169 18.28 29.13 -2.38
N THR A 170 17.75 29.53 -1.24
CA THR A 170 18.48 30.26 -0.19
C THR A 170 19.02 31.63 -0.61
N MET A 171 18.57 32.15 -1.76
CA MET A 171 18.94 33.50 -2.16
C MET A 171 18.24 34.53 -1.27
N GLN A 172 18.99 35.54 -0.88
CA GLN A 172 18.46 36.72 -0.18
C GLN A 172 17.40 37.41 -1.05
N ILE A 173 16.17 37.44 -0.59
CA ILE A 173 15.16 38.29 -1.20
C ILE A 173 15.38 39.69 -0.60
N ASN A 174 15.89 40.58 -1.43
CA ASN A 174 16.22 41.98 -1.11
C ASN A 174 17.45 42.16 -0.20
N ASN A 175 18.34 43.03 -0.56
CA ASN A 175 19.54 43.54 0.14
C ASN A 175 19.33 44.02 1.59
N ILE A 176 18.40 43.48 2.31
CA ILE A 176 18.14 43.85 3.70
C ILE A 176 18.87 42.85 4.59
N PHE A 177 20.08 43.18 4.95
CA PHE A 177 20.96 42.51 5.92
C PHE A 177 20.40 42.39 7.34
N LYS A 178 19.10 42.52 7.58
CA LYS A 178 18.53 42.64 8.93
C LYS A 178 18.10 41.33 9.59
N ASP A 179 17.91 40.27 8.85
CA ASP A 179 17.56 38.97 9.48
C ASP A 179 18.48 37.89 8.94
N ASN A 180 19.31 37.31 9.82
CA ASN A 180 20.23 36.20 9.55
C ASN A 180 19.67 35.15 8.61
N ASN A 181 19.57 35.38 7.33
CA ASN A 181 19.33 34.41 6.25
C ASN A 181 18.37 33.22 6.59
N TYR A 182 17.42 33.41 7.51
CA TYR A 182 16.49 32.37 7.91
C TYR A 182 15.42 32.17 6.84
N ILE A 183 15.24 30.91 6.43
CA ILE A 183 14.13 30.48 5.60
C ILE A 183 12.83 30.72 6.38
N LYS A 184 12.00 31.66 5.93
CA LYS A 184 10.66 31.85 6.49
C LYS A 184 9.72 30.85 5.82
N GLY A 185 9.32 29.83 6.56
CA GLY A 185 8.38 28.82 6.08
C GLY A 185 7.89 27.92 7.21
N TYR A 186 6.83 27.20 6.93
CA TYR A 186 6.25 26.23 7.87
C TYR A 186 6.34 24.82 7.30
N CYS A 187 6.66 23.86 8.14
CA CYS A 187 6.59 22.44 7.82
C CYS A 187 5.54 21.78 8.68
N LEU A 188 4.41 21.38 8.07
CA LEU A 188 3.40 20.58 8.75
C LEU A 188 3.83 19.12 8.75
N LYS A 189 4.05 18.57 9.95
CA LYS A 189 4.25 17.13 10.17
C LYS A 189 3.00 16.55 10.81
N ALA A 190 2.31 15.70 10.08
CA ALA A 190 1.11 15.01 10.56
C ALA A 190 1.31 13.50 10.57
N ASP A 191 0.70 12.81 11.53
CA ASP A 191 0.67 11.36 11.63
C ASP A 191 -0.73 10.90 12.06
N ILE A 192 -1.17 9.75 11.54
CA ILE A 192 -2.49 9.20 11.85
C ILE A 192 -2.32 8.18 12.98
N LYS A 193 -2.90 8.50 14.14
CA LYS A 193 -2.91 7.61 15.30
C LYS A 193 -3.72 6.35 14.98
N HIS A 194 -3.19 5.19 15.37
CA HIS A 194 -3.87 3.90 15.23
C HIS A 194 -4.39 3.56 13.82
N TYR A 195 -3.75 4.09 12.77
CA TYR A 195 -4.20 3.95 11.38
C TYR A 195 -4.64 2.54 11.00
N PHE A 196 -3.86 1.51 11.33
CA PHE A 196 -4.17 0.12 10.94
C PHE A 196 -5.32 -0.51 11.72
N GLN A 197 -5.58 -0.04 12.94
CA GLN A 197 -6.67 -0.53 13.77
C GLN A 197 -8.00 0.14 13.44
N GLU A 198 -7.94 1.37 12.94
CA GLU A 198 -9.12 2.22 12.74
C GLU A 198 -9.56 2.32 11.27
N VAL A 199 -8.83 1.68 10.35
CA VAL A 199 -9.26 1.66 8.95
C VAL A 199 -10.62 1.00 8.81
N ASN A 200 -11.56 1.76 8.24
CA ASN A 200 -12.87 1.22 7.89
C ASN A 200 -12.76 0.33 6.64
N HIS A 201 -13.00 -0.98 6.82
CA HIS A 201 -12.88 -1.96 5.75
C HIS A 201 -13.93 -1.77 4.65
N GLU A 202 -15.13 -1.27 4.97
CA GLU A 202 -16.17 -0.99 3.97
C GLU A 202 -15.76 0.15 3.05
N ILE A 203 -15.26 1.25 3.62
CA ILE A 203 -14.74 2.36 2.83
C ILE A 203 -13.57 1.91 1.95
N LEU A 204 -12.65 1.10 2.49
CA LEU A 204 -11.54 0.54 1.73
C LEU A 204 -12.03 -0.30 0.55
N LEU A 205 -12.99 -1.19 0.77
CA LEU A 205 -13.58 -2.04 -0.27
C LEU A 205 -14.28 -1.20 -1.35
N ASN A 206 -15.06 -0.20 -0.95
CA ASN A 206 -15.71 0.73 -1.88
C ASN A 206 -14.69 1.49 -2.76
N ILE A 207 -13.54 1.88 -2.19
CA ILE A 207 -12.45 2.51 -2.96
C ILE A 207 -11.85 1.53 -3.96
N LEU A 208 -11.68 0.26 -3.58
CA LEU A 208 -11.16 -0.78 -4.47
C LEU A 208 -12.13 -1.09 -5.61
N GLU A 209 -13.43 -1.20 -5.33
CA GLU A 209 -14.49 -1.48 -6.31
C GLU A 209 -14.57 -0.43 -7.43
N ARG A 210 -14.17 0.81 -7.17
CA ARG A 210 -14.09 1.86 -8.22
C ARG A 210 -13.15 1.50 -9.37
N LYS A 211 -12.17 0.62 -9.14
CA LYS A 211 -11.14 0.24 -10.12
C LYS A 211 -11.11 -1.26 -10.43
N ILE A 212 -11.73 -2.07 -9.59
CA ILE A 212 -11.78 -3.52 -9.71
C ILE A 212 -13.25 -3.93 -9.88
N ALA A 213 -13.61 -4.35 -11.09
CA ALA A 213 -14.93 -4.88 -11.39
C ALA A 213 -14.92 -6.42 -11.43
N ASP A 214 -14.11 -7.05 -10.59
CA ASP A 214 -13.95 -8.51 -10.48
C ASP A 214 -14.36 -8.96 -9.07
N GLU A 215 -15.56 -9.52 -8.97
CA GLU A 215 -16.16 -9.97 -7.71
C GLU A 215 -15.29 -10.99 -6.98
N LYS A 216 -14.64 -11.92 -7.72
CA LYS A 216 -13.81 -12.97 -7.12
C LYS A 216 -12.60 -12.40 -6.38
N ILE A 217 -12.00 -11.34 -6.91
CA ILE A 217 -10.93 -10.62 -6.19
C ILE A 217 -11.48 -9.93 -4.96
N MET A 218 -12.61 -9.25 -5.09
CA MET A 218 -13.21 -8.54 -3.96
C MET A 218 -13.58 -9.50 -2.83
N GLU A 219 -14.12 -10.67 -3.15
CA GLU A 219 -14.37 -11.73 -2.17
C GLU A 219 -13.09 -12.23 -1.52
N LEU A 220 -12.02 -12.46 -2.30
CA LEU A 220 -10.73 -12.89 -1.76
C LEU A 220 -10.14 -11.83 -0.82
N ILE A 221 -10.23 -10.55 -1.17
CA ILE A 221 -9.79 -9.44 -0.32
C ILE A 221 -10.65 -9.37 0.94
N LYS A 222 -11.98 -9.51 0.84
CA LYS A 222 -12.90 -9.56 2.00
C LYS A 222 -12.53 -10.69 2.95
N LYS A 223 -12.26 -11.90 2.44
CA LYS A 223 -11.80 -13.04 3.26
C LYS A 223 -10.50 -12.74 4.01
N ILE A 224 -9.54 -12.09 3.36
CA ILE A 224 -8.26 -11.73 3.97
C ILE A 224 -8.43 -10.63 5.03
N LEU A 225 -9.24 -9.62 4.77
CA LEU A 225 -9.51 -8.53 5.72
C LEU A 225 -10.29 -9.02 6.95
N ASN A 226 -11.24 -9.93 6.76
CA ASN A 226 -12.02 -10.51 7.85
C ASN A 226 -11.23 -11.49 8.73
N ASN A 227 -10.05 -11.93 8.30
CA ASN A 227 -9.13 -12.76 9.09
C ASN A 227 -8.39 -11.94 10.18
N THR A 228 -8.84 -10.74 10.49
CA THR A 228 -8.25 -9.92 11.54
C THR A 228 -8.86 -10.29 12.88
N ASN A 229 -8.03 -10.72 13.84
CA ASN A 229 -8.43 -10.88 15.26
C ASN A 229 -8.70 -9.52 15.95
N PHE A 230 -8.78 -8.45 15.20
CA PHE A 230 -9.14 -7.11 15.67
C PHE A 230 -10.64 -6.84 15.53
N ARG A 231 -11.50 -7.77 15.96
CA ARG A 231 -12.79 -7.34 16.50
C ARG A 231 -12.48 -6.70 17.85
N VAL A 232 -12.16 -5.44 17.86
CA VAL A 232 -12.39 -4.60 19.03
C VAL A 232 -13.91 -4.62 19.18
N GLN A 233 -14.41 -5.46 20.08
CA GLN A 233 -15.70 -5.21 20.69
C GLN A 233 -15.54 -3.80 21.29
N ARG A 234 -16.14 -2.80 20.65
CA ARG A 234 -16.44 -1.55 21.31
C ARG A 234 -17.48 -1.90 22.35
N GLU A 235 -17.05 -2.25 23.55
CA GLU A 235 -17.88 -2.13 24.71
C GLU A 235 -18.26 -0.65 24.77
N ARG A 236 -19.55 -0.39 24.61
CA ARG A 236 -20.14 0.93 24.82
C ARG A 236 -20.10 1.15 26.33
N GLU A 237 -19.19 1.99 26.79
CA GLU A 237 -19.35 2.74 28.03
C GLU A 237 -20.20 3.97 27.77
#